data_a5edb878acdabd0f1248620ccffcdeed
#
_entry.id   a5edb878acdabd0f1248620ccffcdeed
#
_cell.length_a   1.000
_cell.length_b   1.000
_cell.length_c   1.000
_cell.angle_alpha   90.00
_cell.angle_beta   90.00
_cell.angle_gamma   90.00
#
_symmetry.space_group_name_H-M   'P 1'
#
loop_
_entity.id
_entity.type
_entity.pdbx_description
1 polymer ?
#
loop_
_entity_poly.entity_id
_entity_poly.type
_entity_poly.pdbx_seq_one_letter_code
_entity_poly.pdbx_strand_id
1 'polypeptide(L)'
;MADNRYDAIVVGARCAGSPTAMLLARRGYRVLVVDRASFPSDTVSTHLLHPPGVASLRRWGLLERLVATGCPPIDTYAFDFGPFSISGAPGTDDTSVAYGPRRTVLDKLLVDAAAEAGAEVREGFTVTEVVAADGRVSGVRGRGRHGQAVTERARVVVGADGRHSSVARAVGPEQYHERPPLLCGYYSYWSGLPMDGRFETWVRPDRASPPGPPTTT
;
A
#
# COMPACT_ATOMS: atom_id res chain seq x y z
N MET A 1 2.05 37.57 -2.54
CA MET A 1 1.73 36.57 -1.50
C MET A 1 2.18 35.21 -2.05
N ALA A 2 3.00 34.47 -1.31
CA ALA A 2 3.39 33.13 -1.75
C ALA A 2 2.13 32.27 -1.89
N ASP A 3 1.97 31.58 -3.01
CA ASP A 3 0.85 30.67 -3.23
C ASP A 3 0.98 29.54 -2.20
N ASN A 4 0.14 29.53 -1.17
CA ASN A 4 0.18 28.56 -0.08
C ASN A 4 -0.41 27.20 -0.51
N ARG A 5 -0.41 26.91 -1.81
CA ARG A 5 -0.97 25.73 -2.43
C ARG A 5 0.11 24.64 -2.58
N TYR A 6 -0.27 23.39 -2.32
CA TYR A 6 0.58 22.24 -2.63
C TYR A 6 0.63 22.02 -4.16
N ASP A 7 1.71 21.38 -4.64
CA ASP A 7 1.73 20.86 -6.01
C ASP A 7 0.85 19.63 -6.11
N ALA A 8 0.90 18.76 -5.09
CA ALA A 8 0.05 17.58 -5.02
C ALA A 8 -0.48 17.34 -3.61
N ILE A 9 -1.75 16.91 -3.52
CA ILE A 9 -2.31 16.28 -2.33
C ILE A 9 -2.56 14.81 -2.64
N VAL A 10 -2.00 13.92 -1.83
CA VAL A 10 -2.20 12.47 -1.93
C VAL A 10 -3.14 12.03 -0.81
N VAL A 11 -4.28 11.47 -1.18
CA VAL A 11 -5.27 10.95 -0.24
C VAL A 11 -5.06 9.45 -0.05
N GLY A 12 -4.66 9.04 1.15
CA GLY A 12 -4.24 7.69 1.51
C GLY A 12 -2.72 7.56 1.60
N ALA A 13 -2.20 7.13 2.76
CA ALA A 13 -0.77 7.05 3.06
C ALA A 13 -0.24 5.60 3.15
N ARG A 14 -0.86 4.67 2.42
CA ARG A 14 -0.41 3.27 2.40
C ARG A 14 0.44 2.97 1.17
N CYS A 15 0.51 1.70 0.76
CA CYS A 15 1.40 1.17 -0.29
C CYS A 15 1.34 1.91 -1.65
N ALA A 16 0.24 2.62 -1.95
CA ALA A 16 0.14 3.41 -3.17
C ALA A 16 0.53 4.88 -2.93
N GLY A 17 -0.03 5.50 -1.87
CA GLY A 17 0.11 6.93 -1.65
C GLY A 17 1.47 7.35 -1.12
N SER A 18 2.02 6.65 -0.13
CA SER A 18 3.31 7.03 0.44
C SER A 18 4.46 6.98 -0.57
N PRO A 19 4.62 5.92 -1.40
CA PRO A 19 5.62 5.94 -2.45
C PRO A 19 5.40 7.03 -3.49
N THR A 20 4.15 7.30 -3.86
CA THR A 20 3.82 8.39 -4.79
C THR A 20 4.28 9.74 -4.22
N ALA A 21 3.95 10.01 -2.96
CA ALA A 21 4.34 11.24 -2.29
C ALA A 21 5.86 11.35 -2.13
N MET A 22 6.52 10.27 -1.71
CA MET A 22 7.98 10.19 -1.60
C MET A 22 8.66 10.55 -2.93
N LEU A 23 8.19 9.95 -4.03
CA LEU A 23 8.79 10.16 -5.35
C LEU A 23 8.55 11.56 -5.88
N LEU A 24 7.42 12.17 -5.59
CA LEU A 24 7.13 13.56 -5.93
C LEU A 24 7.99 14.52 -5.07
N ALA A 25 8.07 14.30 -3.76
CA ALA A 25 8.87 15.12 -2.86
C ALA A 25 10.37 15.07 -3.23
N ARG A 26 10.91 13.89 -3.57
CA ARG A 26 12.28 13.74 -4.07
C ARG A 26 12.55 14.52 -5.36
N ARG A 27 11.52 14.90 -6.11
CA ARG A 27 11.62 15.78 -7.29
C ARG A 27 11.43 17.25 -6.98
N GLY A 28 11.33 17.60 -5.71
CA GLY A 28 11.20 18.99 -5.26
C GLY A 28 9.76 19.53 -5.26
N TYR A 29 8.75 18.69 -5.50
CA TYR A 29 7.36 19.13 -5.39
C TYR A 29 6.94 19.27 -3.92
N ARG A 30 6.13 20.28 -3.64
CA ARG A 30 5.49 20.46 -2.34
C ARG A 30 4.28 19.53 -2.24
N VAL A 31 4.40 18.46 -1.45
CA VAL A 31 3.42 17.37 -1.36
C VAL A 31 2.82 17.31 0.03
N LEU A 32 1.49 17.22 0.10
CA LEU A 32 0.75 16.84 1.29
C LEU A 32 0.21 15.40 1.13
N VAL A 33 0.44 14.56 2.12
CA VAL A 33 -0.20 13.23 2.23
C VAL A 33 -1.15 13.27 3.40
N VAL A 34 -2.38 12.81 3.19
CA VAL A 34 -3.39 12.72 4.26
C VAL A 34 -3.91 11.29 4.37
N ASP A 35 -4.05 10.80 5.60
CA ASP A 35 -4.69 9.51 5.89
C ASP A 35 -5.55 9.62 7.14
N ARG A 36 -6.69 8.91 7.15
CA ARG A 36 -7.55 8.82 8.34
C ARG A 36 -6.95 7.98 9.46
N ALA A 37 -6.06 7.05 9.13
CA ALA A 37 -5.34 6.24 10.11
C ALA A 37 -4.17 7.01 10.72
N SER A 38 -3.69 6.52 11.87
CA SER A 38 -2.38 6.83 12.42
C SER A 38 -1.50 5.59 12.32
N PHE A 39 -0.23 5.76 12.01
CA PHE A 39 0.69 4.64 11.78
C PHE A 39 1.64 4.43 13.00
N PRO A 40 1.94 3.16 13.34
CA PRO A 40 1.61 1.92 12.63
C PRO A 40 0.13 1.54 12.77
N SER A 41 -0.47 0.99 11.71
CA SER A 41 -1.87 0.57 11.67
C SER A 41 -2.04 -0.62 10.73
N ASP A 42 -2.79 -1.62 11.16
CA ASP A 42 -3.02 -2.82 10.35
C ASP A 42 -4.14 -2.60 9.31
N THR A 43 -4.18 -3.48 8.33
CA THR A 43 -5.24 -3.52 7.32
C THR A 43 -5.25 -4.89 6.63
N VAL A 44 -6.41 -5.28 6.11
CA VAL A 44 -6.55 -6.51 5.32
C VAL A 44 -5.64 -6.46 4.10
N SER A 45 -4.84 -7.52 3.93
CA SER A 45 -3.87 -7.65 2.83
C SER A 45 -3.49 -9.11 2.66
N THR A 46 -2.96 -9.49 1.52
CA THR A 46 -2.29 -10.78 1.33
C THR A 46 -0.97 -10.89 2.08
N HIS A 47 -0.46 -9.77 2.59
CA HIS A 47 0.87 -9.66 3.21
C HIS A 47 2.02 -10.21 2.34
N LEU A 48 1.79 -10.39 1.07
CA LEU A 48 2.79 -10.88 0.14
C LEU A 48 3.26 -9.76 -0.79
N LEU A 49 4.52 -9.44 -0.67
CA LEU A 49 5.24 -8.52 -1.55
C LEU A 49 5.97 -9.35 -2.60
N HIS A 50 5.38 -9.47 -3.76
CA HIS A 50 5.95 -10.18 -4.91
C HIS A 50 7.21 -9.50 -5.46
N PRO A 51 8.05 -10.21 -6.24
CA PRO A 51 9.31 -9.70 -6.79
C PRO A 51 9.23 -8.30 -7.45
N PRO A 52 8.20 -7.92 -8.23
CA PRO A 52 8.12 -6.56 -8.77
C PRO A 52 8.00 -5.48 -7.68
N GLY A 53 7.33 -5.78 -6.57
CA GLY A 53 7.24 -4.89 -5.41
C GLY A 53 8.58 -4.78 -4.69
N VAL A 54 9.29 -5.90 -4.54
CA VAL A 54 10.67 -5.94 -3.97
C VAL A 54 11.63 -5.13 -4.83
N ALA A 55 11.59 -5.29 -6.15
CA ALA A 55 12.39 -4.50 -7.08
C ALA A 55 12.09 -2.99 -6.97
N SER A 56 10.83 -2.64 -6.71
CA SER A 56 10.44 -1.25 -6.48
C SER A 56 11.04 -0.70 -5.18
N LEU A 57 10.97 -1.45 -4.07
CA LEU A 57 11.62 -1.06 -2.81
C LEU A 57 13.13 -0.92 -2.97
N ARG A 58 13.78 -1.82 -3.72
CA ARG A 58 15.21 -1.72 -4.03
C ARG A 58 15.53 -0.43 -4.78
N ARG A 59 14.79 -0.12 -5.86
CA ARG A 59 14.97 1.14 -6.62
C ARG A 59 14.77 2.39 -5.78
N TRP A 60 13.91 2.32 -4.79
CA TRP A 60 13.63 3.45 -3.91
C TRP A 60 14.62 3.58 -2.74
N GLY A 61 15.52 2.59 -2.58
CA GLY A 61 16.47 2.53 -1.46
C GLY A 61 15.84 2.13 -0.13
N LEU A 62 14.72 1.38 -0.18
CA LEU A 62 13.95 0.99 1.00
C LEU A 62 14.03 -0.51 1.33
N LEU A 63 14.60 -1.34 0.43
CA LEU A 63 14.64 -2.78 0.63
C LEU A 63 15.44 -3.16 1.89
N GLU A 64 16.61 -2.55 2.10
CA GLU A 64 17.45 -2.84 3.26
C GLU A 64 16.75 -2.47 4.58
N ARG A 65 15.91 -1.42 4.56
CA ARG A 65 15.10 -1.05 5.72
C ARG A 65 14.05 -2.11 6.03
N LEU A 66 13.44 -2.72 4.99
CA LEU A 66 12.52 -3.83 5.17
C LEU A 66 13.24 -5.07 5.72
N VAL A 67 14.39 -5.43 5.15
CA VAL A 67 15.20 -6.57 5.60
C VAL A 67 15.62 -6.39 7.07
N ALA A 68 16.01 -5.19 7.46
CA ALA A 68 16.41 -4.86 8.83
C ALA A 68 15.28 -5.02 9.87
N THR A 69 14.02 -5.12 9.44
CA THR A 69 12.90 -5.45 10.35
C THR A 69 12.86 -6.92 10.78
N GLY A 70 13.74 -7.76 10.22
CA GLY A 70 13.73 -9.20 10.44
C GLY A 70 12.69 -9.94 9.59
N CYS A 71 12.03 -9.27 8.62
CA CYS A 71 11.11 -9.94 7.71
C CYS A 71 11.86 -10.97 6.87
N PRO A 72 11.55 -12.28 6.99
CA PRO A 72 12.30 -13.31 6.27
C PRO A 72 12.02 -13.26 4.76
N PRO A 73 13.03 -13.55 3.93
CA PRO A 73 12.81 -13.72 2.50
C PRO A 73 11.98 -14.96 2.21
N ILE A 74 11.21 -14.91 1.14
CA ILE A 74 10.51 -16.04 0.54
C ILE A 74 11.19 -16.32 -0.79
N ASP A 75 11.93 -17.41 -0.87
CA ASP A 75 12.70 -17.80 -2.05
C ASP A 75 12.03 -18.92 -2.85
N THR A 76 10.99 -19.54 -2.30
CA THR A 76 10.28 -20.66 -2.91
C THR A 76 8.78 -20.44 -2.90
N TYR A 77 8.16 -20.49 -4.08
CA TYR A 77 6.70 -20.67 -4.22
C TYR A 77 6.42 -22.14 -4.50
N ALA A 78 5.45 -22.69 -3.77
CA ALA A 78 4.99 -24.06 -3.94
C ALA A 78 3.47 -24.11 -4.08
N PHE A 79 3.01 -24.85 -5.06
CA PHE A 79 1.58 -25.06 -5.33
C PHE A 79 1.30 -26.55 -5.35
N ASP A 80 0.46 -27.01 -4.46
CA ASP A 80 0.00 -28.40 -4.36
C ASP A 80 -1.43 -28.50 -4.90
N PHE A 81 -1.58 -29.23 -5.99
CA PHE A 81 -2.86 -29.49 -6.66
C PHE A 81 -3.49 -30.84 -6.26
N GLY A 82 -2.90 -31.55 -5.30
CA GLY A 82 -3.31 -32.87 -4.87
C GLY A 82 -2.57 -33.98 -5.63
N PRO A 83 -2.90 -34.25 -6.90
CA PRO A 83 -2.21 -35.27 -7.68
C PRO A 83 -0.75 -34.92 -8.03
N PHE A 84 -0.39 -33.66 -8.04
CA PHE A 84 0.96 -33.16 -8.33
C PHE A 84 1.22 -31.84 -7.64
N SER A 85 2.49 -31.50 -7.48
CA SER A 85 2.93 -30.20 -6.95
C SER A 85 3.96 -29.59 -7.89
N ILE A 86 3.99 -28.26 -7.92
CA ILE A 86 5.04 -27.49 -8.60
C ILE A 86 5.66 -26.53 -7.60
N SER A 87 6.96 -26.33 -7.69
CA SER A 87 7.67 -25.35 -6.88
C SER A 87 8.83 -24.73 -7.64
N GLY A 88 9.20 -23.51 -7.27
CA GLY A 88 10.32 -22.80 -7.86
C GLY A 88 10.50 -21.41 -7.26
N ALA A 89 11.52 -20.72 -7.68
CA ALA A 89 11.76 -19.35 -7.27
C ALA A 89 10.62 -18.41 -7.73
N PRO A 90 10.23 -17.41 -6.91
CA PRO A 90 9.08 -16.56 -7.23
C PRO A 90 9.31 -15.56 -8.36
N GLY A 91 10.53 -15.40 -8.83
CA GLY A 91 10.89 -14.37 -9.82
C GLY A 91 11.95 -14.83 -10.80
N THR A 92 12.47 -13.88 -11.53
CA THR A 92 13.54 -14.03 -12.51
C THR A 92 14.81 -13.30 -12.07
N ASP A 93 15.86 -13.32 -12.88
CA ASP A 93 17.26 -13.00 -12.62
C ASP A 93 17.57 -11.82 -11.69
N ASP A 94 16.79 -10.72 -11.78
CA ASP A 94 17.09 -9.52 -11.00
C ASP A 94 16.43 -9.53 -9.60
N THR A 95 15.38 -10.32 -9.38
CA THR A 95 14.66 -10.39 -8.11
C THR A 95 13.96 -11.74 -7.98
N SER A 96 14.61 -12.68 -7.31
CA SER A 96 14.14 -14.04 -7.10
C SER A 96 13.51 -14.28 -5.73
N VAL A 97 13.28 -13.23 -4.96
CA VAL A 97 12.70 -13.31 -3.62
C VAL A 97 11.44 -12.46 -3.49
N ALA A 98 10.54 -12.92 -2.64
CA ALA A 98 9.39 -12.17 -2.15
C ALA A 98 9.55 -11.93 -0.64
N TYR A 99 8.68 -11.14 -0.03
CA TYR A 99 8.63 -10.90 1.42
C TYR A 99 7.18 -10.89 1.91
N GLY A 100 7.01 -11.22 3.18
CA GLY A 100 5.71 -11.22 3.83
C GLY A 100 5.60 -10.22 4.99
N PRO A 101 5.84 -8.92 4.80
CA PRO A 101 5.80 -7.98 5.90
C PRO A 101 4.37 -7.74 6.40
N ARG A 102 4.21 -7.61 7.73
CA ARG A 102 2.98 -7.07 8.30
C ARG A 102 2.73 -5.66 7.77
N ARG A 103 1.47 -5.30 7.56
CA ARG A 103 1.11 -3.96 7.09
C ARG A 103 1.45 -2.87 8.11
N THR A 104 1.46 -3.20 9.40
CA THR A 104 1.98 -2.31 10.45
C THR A 104 3.45 -1.91 10.21
N VAL A 105 4.25 -2.83 9.70
CA VAL A 105 5.67 -2.60 9.39
C VAL A 105 5.83 -1.90 8.05
N LEU A 106 5.26 -2.48 6.99
CA LEU A 106 5.43 -1.97 5.62
C LEU A 106 4.87 -0.55 5.45
N ASP A 107 3.62 -0.33 5.88
CA ASP A 107 2.98 0.97 5.71
C ASP A 107 3.72 2.05 6.51
N LYS A 108 4.17 1.74 7.75
CA LYS A 108 4.96 2.69 8.56
C LYS A 108 6.28 3.04 7.90
N LEU A 109 7.01 2.05 7.37
CA LEU A 109 8.26 2.26 6.64
C LEU A 109 8.06 3.21 5.44
N LEU A 110 6.98 3.02 4.69
CA LEU A 110 6.68 3.84 3.51
C LEU A 110 6.24 5.26 3.89
N VAL A 111 5.46 5.42 4.96
CA VAL A 111 5.06 6.74 5.48
C VAL A 111 6.29 7.52 5.95
N ASP A 112 7.18 6.88 6.70
CA ASP A 112 8.40 7.51 7.17
C ASP A 112 9.30 7.94 6.01
N ALA A 113 9.44 7.07 5.01
CA ALA A 113 10.20 7.40 3.81
C ALA A 113 9.60 8.59 3.02
N ALA A 114 8.28 8.74 3.02
CA ALA A 114 7.63 9.91 2.42
C ALA A 114 7.93 11.19 3.20
N ALA A 115 7.86 11.14 4.54
CA ALA A 115 8.18 12.27 5.40
C ALA A 115 9.68 12.66 5.29
N GLU A 116 10.58 11.69 5.32
CA GLU A 116 12.03 11.88 5.13
C GLU A 116 12.37 12.50 3.77
N ALA A 117 11.59 12.21 2.74
CA ALA A 117 11.73 12.80 1.42
C ALA A 117 11.24 14.26 1.33
N GLY A 118 10.60 14.77 2.39
CA GLY A 118 10.08 16.14 2.47
C GLY A 118 8.59 16.28 2.19
N ALA A 119 7.83 15.18 2.06
CA ALA A 119 6.37 15.27 2.03
C ALA A 119 5.81 15.61 3.41
N GLU A 120 4.85 16.53 3.47
CA GLU A 120 4.07 16.75 4.69
C GLU A 120 3.08 15.60 4.86
N VAL A 121 3.16 14.88 5.99
CA VAL A 121 2.28 13.76 6.30
C VAL A 121 1.31 14.16 7.41
N ARG A 122 0.02 14.06 7.16
CA ARG A 122 -1.04 14.30 8.16
C ARG A 122 -1.83 13.03 8.41
N GLU A 123 -1.53 12.38 9.49
CA GLU A 123 -2.27 11.25 10.04
C GLU A 123 -3.53 11.70 10.79
N GLY A 124 -4.54 10.83 10.87
CA GLY A 124 -5.81 11.17 11.55
C GLY A 124 -6.60 12.25 10.82
N PHE A 125 -6.38 12.41 9.51
CA PHE A 125 -7.09 13.38 8.67
C PHE A 125 -8.10 12.66 7.77
N THR A 126 -9.37 12.91 8.00
CA THR A 126 -10.45 12.31 7.20
C THR A 126 -10.91 13.28 6.12
N VAL A 127 -10.66 12.96 4.86
CA VAL A 127 -11.21 13.70 3.72
C VAL A 127 -12.72 13.49 3.67
N THR A 128 -13.46 14.59 3.66
CA THR A 128 -14.93 14.61 3.59
C THR A 128 -15.45 15.07 2.24
N GLU A 129 -14.63 15.84 1.50
CA GLU A 129 -15.02 16.42 0.22
C GLU A 129 -13.78 16.61 -0.68
N VAL A 130 -13.96 16.36 -1.96
CA VAL A 130 -13.03 16.79 -3.02
C VAL A 130 -13.50 18.15 -3.52
N VAL A 131 -12.66 19.17 -3.38
CA VAL A 131 -12.99 20.53 -3.77
C VAL A 131 -12.73 20.72 -5.24
N ALA A 132 -13.75 21.13 -5.99
CA ALA A 132 -13.65 21.45 -7.40
C ALA A 132 -14.05 22.91 -7.66
N ALA A 133 -13.46 23.51 -8.69
CA ALA A 133 -13.82 24.81 -9.22
C ALA A 133 -13.69 24.73 -10.75
N ASP A 134 -14.64 25.27 -11.47
CA ASP A 134 -14.68 25.31 -12.94
C ASP A 134 -14.45 23.91 -13.59
N GLY A 135 -15.10 22.89 -13.02
CA GLY A 135 -14.98 21.50 -13.50
C GLY A 135 -13.65 20.83 -13.20
N ARG A 136 -12.74 21.45 -12.45
CA ARG A 136 -11.41 20.95 -12.13
C ARG A 136 -11.26 20.77 -10.60
N VAL A 137 -10.72 19.62 -10.19
CA VAL A 137 -10.33 19.38 -8.80
C VAL A 137 -9.19 20.34 -8.42
N SER A 138 -9.35 21.02 -7.29
CA SER A 138 -8.42 22.05 -6.80
C SER A 138 -7.97 21.86 -5.36
N GLY A 139 -8.41 20.77 -4.70
CA GLY A 139 -8.03 20.47 -3.32
C GLY A 139 -8.94 19.47 -2.65
N VAL A 140 -8.81 19.38 -1.34
CA VAL A 140 -9.65 18.55 -0.46
C VAL A 140 -10.10 19.34 0.75
N ARG A 141 -11.29 19.01 1.27
CA ARG A 141 -11.75 19.41 2.59
C ARG A 141 -11.84 18.18 3.48
N GLY A 142 -11.47 18.32 4.73
CA GLY A 142 -11.50 17.24 5.68
C GLY A 142 -11.52 17.70 7.12
N ARG A 143 -11.39 16.75 8.02
CA ARG A 143 -11.29 16.97 9.46
C ARG A 143 -9.98 16.40 9.97
N GLY A 144 -9.23 17.21 10.68
CA GLY A 144 -8.01 16.80 11.38
C GLY A 144 -8.31 15.99 12.65
N ARG A 145 -7.27 15.52 13.31
CA ARG A 145 -7.32 14.66 14.50
C ARG A 145 -8.21 15.22 15.63
N HIS A 146 -8.30 16.54 15.77
CA HIS A 146 -9.11 17.19 16.79
C HIS A 146 -10.48 17.65 16.28
N GLY A 147 -10.93 17.16 15.12
CA GLY A 147 -12.22 17.43 14.53
C GLY A 147 -12.34 18.80 13.81
N GLN A 148 -11.28 19.62 13.81
CA GLN A 148 -11.25 20.90 13.12
C GLN A 148 -11.41 20.68 11.60
N ALA A 149 -12.27 21.48 10.98
CA ALA A 149 -12.43 21.49 9.53
C ALA A 149 -11.25 22.23 8.88
N VAL A 150 -10.63 21.58 7.90
CA VAL A 150 -9.50 22.14 7.15
C VAL A 150 -9.75 21.97 5.66
N THR A 151 -9.42 22.99 4.88
CA THR A 151 -9.43 22.93 3.42
C THR A 151 -8.00 23.15 2.91
N GLU A 152 -7.49 22.19 2.16
CA GLU A 152 -6.18 22.28 1.53
C GLU A 152 -6.31 22.36 0.01
N ARG A 153 -5.47 23.18 -0.59
CA ARG A 153 -5.47 23.42 -2.03
C ARG A 153 -4.24 22.81 -2.68
N ALA A 154 -4.41 22.26 -3.88
CA ALA A 154 -3.33 21.74 -4.70
C ALA A 154 -3.60 21.91 -6.19
N ARG A 155 -2.54 21.76 -6.98
CA ARG A 155 -2.63 21.70 -8.45
C ARG A 155 -3.21 20.36 -8.91
N VAL A 156 -2.89 19.27 -8.17
CA VAL A 156 -3.33 17.90 -8.43
C VAL A 156 -3.76 17.24 -7.13
N VAL A 157 -4.83 16.46 -7.17
CA VAL A 157 -5.24 15.54 -6.10
C VAL A 157 -5.11 14.11 -6.60
N VAL A 158 -4.38 13.28 -5.87
CA VAL A 158 -4.17 11.86 -6.17
C VAL A 158 -5.01 11.03 -5.20
N GLY A 159 -5.97 10.27 -5.72
CA GLY A 159 -6.73 9.29 -4.95
C GLY A 159 -5.94 8.00 -4.79
N ALA A 160 -5.42 7.73 -3.58
CA ALA A 160 -4.72 6.52 -3.19
C ALA A 160 -5.38 5.85 -1.97
N ASP A 161 -6.67 6.13 -1.77
CA ASP A 161 -7.48 5.79 -0.60
C ASP A 161 -8.16 4.40 -0.69
N GLY A 162 -7.66 3.55 -1.58
CA GLY A 162 -7.95 2.13 -1.66
C GLY A 162 -9.22 1.78 -2.46
N ARG A 163 -9.65 0.53 -2.32
CA ARG A 163 -10.74 -0.05 -3.14
C ARG A 163 -12.07 0.70 -3.04
N HIS A 164 -12.35 1.31 -1.89
CA HIS A 164 -13.57 2.10 -1.66
C HIS A 164 -13.28 3.61 -1.72
N SER A 165 -12.46 4.01 -2.69
CA SER A 165 -11.98 5.37 -2.85
C SER A 165 -13.12 6.41 -2.79
N SER A 166 -12.99 7.34 -1.86
CA SER A 166 -13.87 8.50 -1.76
C SER A 166 -13.55 9.52 -2.85
N VAL A 167 -12.28 9.61 -3.24
CA VAL A 167 -11.84 10.49 -4.34
C VAL A 167 -12.45 10.02 -5.66
N ALA A 168 -12.37 8.71 -5.96
CA ALA A 168 -12.97 8.15 -7.17
C ALA A 168 -14.49 8.41 -7.20
N ARG A 169 -15.20 8.14 -6.10
CA ARG A 169 -16.66 8.43 -6.04
C ARG A 169 -16.98 9.90 -6.28
N ALA A 170 -16.14 10.82 -5.79
CA ALA A 170 -16.38 12.25 -5.94
C ALA A 170 -16.19 12.75 -7.37
N VAL A 171 -15.27 12.14 -8.13
CA VAL A 171 -14.99 12.55 -9.52
C VAL A 171 -15.72 11.70 -10.56
N GLY A 172 -16.33 10.58 -10.16
CA GLY A 172 -17.19 9.74 -11.00
C GLY A 172 -16.49 9.20 -12.26
N PRO A 173 -15.29 8.59 -12.18
CA PRO A 173 -14.62 8.05 -13.36
C PRO A 173 -15.46 6.91 -13.93
N GLU A 174 -15.39 6.72 -15.26
CA GLU A 174 -15.98 5.56 -15.90
C GLU A 174 -15.37 4.25 -15.35
N GLN A 175 -16.23 3.28 -15.03
CA GLN A 175 -15.80 1.95 -14.63
C GLN A 175 -15.66 1.08 -15.89
N TYR A 176 -14.57 0.30 -15.95
CA TYR A 176 -14.29 -0.59 -17.08
C TYR A 176 -13.72 -1.92 -16.60
N HIS A 177 -13.85 -2.95 -17.42
CA HIS A 177 -13.40 -4.32 -17.11
C HIS A 177 -13.98 -4.87 -15.80
N GLU A 178 -15.21 -4.55 -15.48
CA GLU A 178 -15.87 -5.07 -14.29
C GLU A 178 -15.98 -6.60 -14.35
N ARG A 179 -15.68 -7.24 -13.23
CA ARG A 179 -15.88 -8.67 -13.03
C ARG A 179 -16.59 -8.89 -11.70
N PRO A 180 -17.58 -9.80 -11.65
CA PRO A 180 -18.25 -10.11 -10.39
C PRO A 180 -17.23 -10.72 -9.40
N PRO A 181 -17.38 -10.47 -8.09
CA PRO A 181 -16.58 -11.15 -7.08
C PRO A 181 -16.95 -12.63 -7.07
N LEU A 182 -16.00 -13.50 -7.40
CA LEU A 182 -16.18 -14.95 -7.46
C LEU A 182 -15.64 -15.68 -6.24
N LEU A 183 -14.84 -14.99 -5.42
CA LEU A 183 -14.13 -15.59 -4.29
C LEU A 183 -14.26 -14.72 -3.05
N CYS A 184 -14.30 -15.37 -1.90
CA CYS A 184 -14.05 -14.73 -0.60
C CYS A 184 -12.84 -15.39 0.05
N GLY A 185 -12.10 -14.62 0.87
CA GLY A 185 -10.94 -15.11 1.60
C GLY A 185 -11.11 -14.91 3.10
N TYR A 186 -10.70 -15.89 3.87
CA TYR A 186 -10.53 -15.79 5.32
C TYR A 186 -9.04 -15.93 5.61
N TYR A 187 -8.52 -15.19 6.58
CA TYR A 187 -7.13 -15.31 6.98
C TYR A 187 -6.99 -15.27 8.50
N SER A 188 -5.89 -15.84 8.98
CA SER A 188 -5.49 -15.77 10.38
C SER A 188 -3.96 -15.76 10.46
N TYR A 189 -3.44 -15.40 11.62
CA TYR A 189 -2.01 -15.45 11.92
C TYR A 189 -1.71 -16.66 12.79
N TRP A 190 -0.63 -17.33 12.51
CA TRP A 190 -0.16 -18.49 13.24
C TRP A 190 1.27 -18.27 13.70
N SER A 191 1.61 -18.71 14.89
CA SER A 191 2.97 -18.75 15.41
C SER A 191 3.46 -20.20 15.51
N GLY A 192 4.79 -20.38 15.45
CA GLY A 192 5.38 -21.70 15.58
C GLY A 192 5.21 -22.61 14.36
N LEU A 193 4.73 -22.09 13.22
CA LEU A 193 4.65 -22.83 11.97
C LEU A 193 5.95 -22.60 11.18
N PRO A 194 6.79 -23.64 10.97
CA PRO A 194 8.00 -23.51 10.19
C PRO A 194 7.62 -23.37 8.70
N MET A 195 8.04 -22.26 8.08
CA MET A 195 7.78 -21.99 6.67
C MET A 195 9.04 -22.06 5.80
N ASP A 196 10.23 -21.99 6.42
CA ASP A 196 11.54 -22.19 5.81
C ASP A 196 11.73 -21.44 4.47
N GLY A 197 11.33 -20.17 4.42
CA GLY A 197 11.42 -19.34 3.22
C GLY A 197 10.39 -19.70 2.12
N ARG A 198 9.36 -20.45 2.44
CA ARG A 198 8.37 -20.95 1.46
C ARG A 198 7.06 -20.16 1.57
N PHE A 199 6.47 -19.92 0.40
CA PHE A 199 5.05 -19.58 0.26
C PHE A 199 4.35 -20.78 -0.37
N GLU A 200 3.40 -21.37 0.33
CA GLU A 200 2.73 -22.59 -0.11
C GLU A 200 1.25 -22.32 -0.37
N THR A 201 0.71 -22.96 -1.39
CA THR A 201 -0.72 -22.90 -1.73
C THR A 201 -1.23 -24.30 -2.01
N TRP A 202 -2.27 -24.70 -1.32
CA TRP A 202 -2.98 -25.95 -1.58
C TRP A 202 -4.26 -25.65 -2.37
N VAL A 203 -4.31 -26.09 -3.60
CA VAL A 203 -5.47 -25.95 -4.48
C VAL A 203 -6.28 -27.23 -4.41
N ARG A 204 -7.55 -27.13 -4.04
CA ARG A 204 -8.48 -28.26 -3.98
C ARG A 204 -9.73 -27.90 -4.80
N PRO A 205 -10.53 -28.91 -5.29
CA PRO A 205 -11.66 -28.64 -6.18
C PRO A 205 -12.61 -27.54 -5.70
N ASP A 206 -12.86 -27.46 -4.38
CA ASP A 206 -13.81 -26.53 -3.81
C ASP A 206 -13.17 -25.38 -3.02
N ARG A 207 -11.83 -25.33 -2.93
CA ARG A 207 -11.11 -24.30 -2.20
C ARG A 207 -9.63 -24.20 -2.60
N ALA A 208 -9.13 -22.98 -2.58
CA ALA A 208 -7.69 -22.70 -2.57
C ALA A 208 -7.34 -22.08 -1.22
N SER A 209 -6.31 -22.60 -0.56
CA SER A 209 -5.83 -22.08 0.73
C SER A 209 -4.37 -21.73 0.57
N PRO A 210 -3.99 -20.45 0.44
CA PRO A 210 -2.60 -20.06 0.68
C PRO A 210 -2.40 -19.96 2.20
N PRO A 211 -1.41 -20.60 2.80
CA PRO A 211 -0.85 -20.10 4.04
C PRO A 211 -0.17 -18.77 3.73
N GLY A 212 -0.42 -17.81 4.56
CA GLY A 212 0.30 -16.55 4.49
C GLY A 212 1.79 -16.77 4.74
N PRO A 213 2.65 -15.87 4.23
CA PRO A 213 4.05 -15.86 4.59
C PRO A 213 4.22 -15.69 6.11
N PRO A 214 5.31 -16.18 6.70
CA PRO A 214 5.59 -15.97 8.11
C PRO A 214 5.65 -14.47 8.38
N THR A 215 4.77 -14.02 9.25
CA THR A 215 4.81 -12.64 9.74
C THR A 215 5.68 -12.60 10.97
N THR A 216 6.72 -11.80 10.96
CA THR A 216 7.43 -11.42 12.20
C THR A 216 6.45 -10.65 13.08
N THR A 217 6.31 -11.10 14.30
CA THR A 217 5.57 -10.41 15.37
C THR A 217 6.32 -9.16 15.80
#